data_0706407d2bc91e1e7395b6ef0588156e
#
_entry.id   0706407d2bc91e1e7395b6ef0588156e
#
_cell.length_a   1.000
_cell.length_b   1.000
_cell.length_c   1.000
_cell.angle_alpha   90.00
_cell.angle_beta   90.00
_cell.angle_gamma   90.00
#
_symmetry.space_group_name_H-M   'P 1'
#
loop_
_entity.id
_entity.type
_entity.pdbx_description
1 polymer ?
#
loop_
_entity_poly.entity_id
_entity_poly.type
_entity_poly.pdbx_seq_one_letter_code
_entity_poly.pdbx_strand_id
1 'polypeptide(L)'
;MKDLRVVFAGRLKDGSHVRVRYPLTVDVREPTRPQVELSVEEAVPGATRSVNVTVANGIDRDIRQLKVVSSSADVNFTVNERVKAKLAAGKAVTFDFPARVSEAGQHPVNLTLHYVDRGVHHEISRTYHPRFTSPTNPGKIVLTDVRATQTGGTLEVSATAGNVGSSSVKGVVVEIADTERVERSNYFVGSIEDSDFSSFTLKSDVEGNVSSVPVEVSYTVGGVQKSFTTEVDVSRRAVRRPAPQQGGGLPLLPVGGAASVLLVGAVVYLWRR
;
A
#
# COMPACT_ATOMS: atom_id res chain seq x y z
N MET A 1 22.40 -37.26 25.81
CA MET A 1 22.71 -38.46 25.02
C MET A 1 21.42 -39.10 24.55
N LYS A 2 21.28 -39.40 23.26
CA LYS A 2 20.18 -40.21 22.72
C LYS A 2 20.77 -41.45 22.05
N ASP A 3 20.27 -42.63 22.43
CA ASP A 3 20.68 -43.88 21.83
C ASP A 3 19.81 -44.17 20.60
N LEU A 4 20.45 -44.25 19.46
CA LEU A 4 19.84 -44.66 18.19
C LEU A 4 20.31 -46.08 17.87
N ARG A 5 19.41 -46.87 17.27
CA ARG A 5 19.76 -48.19 16.74
C ARG A 5 19.68 -48.15 15.22
N VAL A 6 20.84 -48.27 14.57
CA VAL A 6 20.93 -48.40 13.13
C VAL A 6 20.87 -49.89 12.80
N VAL A 7 19.93 -50.30 11.94
CA VAL A 7 19.76 -51.68 11.52
C VAL A 7 20.17 -51.78 10.08
N PHE A 8 21.20 -52.55 9.81
CA PHE A 8 21.60 -52.95 8.46
C PHE A 8 20.98 -54.31 8.15
N ALA A 9 20.20 -54.39 7.09
CA ALA A 9 19.65 -55.63 6.57
C ALA A 9 20.19 -55.84 5.15
N GLY A 10 20.76 -57.02 4.89
CA GLY A 10 21.32 -57.35 3.59
C GLY A 10 21.25 -58.85 3.31
N ARG A 11 21.55 -59.23 2.07
CA ARG A 11 21.66 -60.61 1.63
C ARG A 11 23.12 -60.90 1.30
N LEU A 12 23.65 -61.96 1.89
CA LEU A 12 25.01 -62.42 1.58
C LEU A 12 25.03 -63.17 0.23
N LYS A 13 26.23 -63.37 -0.31
CA LYS A 13 26.42 -64.03 -1.62
C LYS A 13 25.92 -65.49 -1.60
N ASP A 14 25.80 -66.14 -0.46
CA ASP A 14 25.25 -67.49 -0.27
C ASP A 14 23.74 -67.52 -0.16
N GLY A 15 23.06 -66.38 -0.29
CA GLY A 15 21.60 -66.24 -0.24
C GLY A 15 21.04 -66.02 1.18
N SER A 16 21.85 -66.11 2.24
CA SER A 16 21.42 -65.92 3.63
C SER A 16 21.13 -64.43 3.92
N HIS A 17 20.13 -64.20 4.81
CA HIS A 17 19.79 -62.86 5.28
C HIS A 17 20.58 -62.50 6.54
N VAL A 18 21.26 -61.37 6.49
CA VAL A 18 21.97 -60.81 7.62
C VAL A 18 21.29 -59.54 8.09
N ARG A 19 21.10 -59.46 9.39
CA ARG A 19 20.59 -58.27 10.08
C ARG A 19 21.54 -57.89 11.23
N VAL A 20 22.26 -56.81 11.04
CA VAL A 20 23.21 -56.30 12.03
C VAL A 20 22.61 -55.08 12.68
N ARG A 21 22.63 -55.03 14.02
CA ARG A 21 22.16 -53.89 14.78
C ARG A 21 23.40 -53.20 15.40
N TYR A 22 23.59 -51.92 15.04
CA TYR A 22 24.63 -51.10 15.60
C TYR A 22 24.01 -50.12 16.58
N PRO A 23 24.35 -50.11 17.84
CA PRO A 23 24.04 -49.04 18.78
C PRO A 23 24.88 -47.82 18.38
N LEU A 24 24.20 -46.69 18.12
CA LEU A 24 24.84 -45.41 17.85
C LEU A 24 24.45 -44.44 18.96
N THR A 25 25.40 -44.08 19.83
CA THR A 25 25.18 -43.04 20.81
C THR A 25 25.45 -41.69 20.17
N VAL A 26 24.42 -40.86 20.05
CA VAL A 26 24.54 -39.50 19.55
C VAL A 26 24.63 -38.56 20.75
N ASP A 27 25.74 -37.87 20.86
CA ASP A 27 25.91 -36.80 21.83
C ASP A 27 25.32 -35.53 21.24
N VAL A 28 24.08 -35.20 21.64
CA VAL A 28 23.44 -33.93 21.25
C VAL A 28 24.00 -32.84 22.15
N ARG A 29 24.93 -32.08 21.61
CA ARG A 29 25.47 -30.91 22.31
C ARG A 29 24.56 -29.73 22.09
N GLU A 30 24.32 -28.96 23.15
CA GLU A 30 23.66 -27.66 23.01
C GLU A 30 24.49 -26.72 22.11
N PRO A 31 23.86 -25.84 21.38
CA PRO A 31 24.60 -24.90 20.52
C PRO A 31 25.55 -24.05 21.37
N THR A 32 26.84 -24.07 21.03
CA THR A 32 27.88 -23.29 21.72
C THR A 32 27.97 -21.84 21.25
N ARG A 33 27.04 -21.40 20.45
CA ARG A 33 26.98 -20.06 19.83
C ARG A 33 25.54 -19.54 19.71
N PRO A 34 25.34 -18.23 19.66
CA PRO A 34 24.04 -17.65 19.37
C PRO A 34 23.51 -18.10 18.00
N GLN A 35 22.19 -18.27 17.92
CA GLN A 35 21.47 -18.56 16.67
C GLN A 35 20.87 -17.26 16.15
N VAL A 36 20.87 -17.12 14.83
CA VAL A 36 20.30 -15.93 14.15
C VAL A 36 19.26 -16.39 13.14
N GLU A 37 18.08 -15.80 13.24
CA GLU A 37 16.97 -15.97 12.31
C GLU A 37 16.59 -14.62 11.69
N LEU A 38 16.20 -14.62 10.41
CA LEU A 38 15.81 -13.44 9.70
C LEU A 38 14.42 -13.65 9.09
N SER A 39 13.52 -12.67 9.28
CA SER A 39 12.22 -12.61 8.64
C SER A 39 11.99 -11.22 8.04
N VAL A 40 11.18 -11.16 6.98
CA VAL A 40 10.90 -9.92 6.23
C VAL A 40 9.39 -9.74 6.11
N GLU A 41 8.92 -8.54 6.41
CA GLU A 41 7.51 -8.16 6.23
C GLU A 41 7.20 -7.87 4.76
N GLU A 42 5.94 -8.18 4.36
CA GLU A 42 5.45 -7.81 3.04
C GLU A 42 5.28 -6.30 2.91
N ALA A 43 5.68 -5.77 1.76
CA ALA A 43 5.39 -4.38 1.39
C ALA A 43 5.51 -4.20 -0.12
N VAL A 44 4.87 -3.18 -0.67
CA VAL A 44 5.04 -2.83 -2.09
C VAL A 44 6.51 -2.46 -2.39
N PRO A 45 7.02 -2.71 -3.61
CA PRO A 45 8.36 -2.29 -3.99
C PRO A 45 8.58 -0.79 -3.74
N GLY A 46 9.76 -0.43 -3.23
CA GLY A 46 10.09 0.94 -2.85
C GLY A 46 9.55 1.39 -1.48
N ALA A 47 8.61 0.67 -0.88
CA ALA A 47 8.15 0.96 0.48
C ALA A 47 9.19 0.56 1.53
N THR A 48 9.18 1.26 2.66
CA THR A 48 9.92 0.83 3.85
C THR A 48 9.20 -0.36 4.48
N ARG A 49 9.96 -1.41 4.79
CA ARG A 49 9.50 -2.63 5.47
C ARG A 49 10.44 -3.01 6.59
N SER A 50 9.98 -3.80 7.53
CA SER A 50 10.80 -4.34 8.60
C SER A 50 11.52 -5.61 8.15
N VAL A 51 12.84 -5.62 8.33
CA VAL A 51 13.65 -6.84 8.31
C VAL A 51 13.96 -7.17 9.76
N ASN A 52 13.31 -8.21 10.28
CA ASN A 52 13.41 -8.62 11.68
C ASN A 52 14.53 -9.65 11.84
N VAL A 53 15.51 -9.34 12.65
CA VAL A 53 16.63 -10.23 12.99
C VAL A 53 16.49 -10.68 14.44
N THR A 54 16.16 -11.93 14.63
CA THR A 54 16.06 -12.54 15.97
C THR A 54 17.37 -13.23 16.31
N VAL A 55 17.97 -12.83 17.42
CA VAL A 55 19.16 -13.47 17.99
C VAL A 55 18.76 -14.21 19.24
N ALA A 56 18.94 -15.53 19.24
CA ALA A 56 18.72 -16.39 20.40
C ALA A 56 20.07 -16.78 21.02
N ASN A 57 20.24 -16.51 22.32
CA ASN A 57 21.41 -16.93 23.04
C ASN A 57 21.30 -18.41 23.44
N GLY A 58 21.86 -19.29 22.60
CA GLY A 58 21.91 -20.72 22.85
C GLY A 58 23.07 -21.15 23.80
N ILE A 59 23.81 -20.19 24.40
CA ILE A 59 24.87 -20.46 25.33
C ILE A 59 24.27 -20.52 26.75
N ASP A 60 24.86 -21.34 27.64
CA ASP A 60 24.41 -21.57 29.01
C ASP A 60 24.64 -20.37 29.96
N ARG A 61 25.08 -19.24 29.46
CA ARG A 61 25.39 -18.01 30.18
C ARG A 61 25.07 -16.75 29.39
N ASP A 62 25.13 -15.64 30.08
CA ASP A 62 24.85 -14.33 29.48
C ASP A 62 25.95 -13.91 28.51
N ILE A 63 25.55 -13.38 27.35
CA ILE A 63 26.44 -12.67 26.44
C ILE A 63 26.25 -11.17 26.58
N ARG A 64 27.29 -10.41 26.28
CA ARG A 64 27.32 -8.96 26.44
C ARG A 64 27.73 -8.28 25.14
N GLN A 65 27.48 -6.95 25.06
CA GLN A 65 27.85 -6.12 23.93
C GLN A 65 27.38 -6.73 22.59
N LEU A 66 26.16 -7.22 22.57
CA LEU A 66 25.56 -7.78 21.38
C LEU A 66 25.35 -6.67 20.36
N LYS A 67 25.97 -6.80 19.18
CA LYS A 67 25.84 -5.90 18.05
C LYS A 67 25.51 -6.71 16.80
N VAL A 68 24.47 -6.31 16.10
CA VAL A 68 24.06 -6.86 14.80
C VAL A 68 24.25 -5.79 13.74
N VAL A 69 25.01 -6.13 12.70
CA VAL A 69 25.21 -5.29 11.53
C VAL A 69 24.62 -5.97 10.31
N SER A 70 23.79 -5.24 9.57
CA SER A 70 23.18 -5.69 8.32
C SER A 70 23.79 -4.95 7.12
N SER A 71 24.04 -5.64 6.01
CA SER A 71 24.48 -5.04 4.76
C SER A 71 23.98 -5.83 3.55
N SER A 72 23.75 -5.14 2.44
CA SER A 72 23.36 -5.73 1.17
C SER A 72 23.68 -4.75 0.04
N ALA A 73 23.90 -5.26 -1.17
CA ALA A 73 23.99 -4.44 -2.38
C ALA A 73 22.59 -4.04 -2.91
N ASP A 74 21.59 -4.92 -2.70
CA ASP A 74 20.25 -4.81 -3.29
C ASP A 74 19.21 -4.30 -2.31
N VAL A 75 19.51 -4.34 -1.00
CA VAL A 75 18.61 -3.92 0.08
C VAL A 75 19.17 -2.67 0.76
N ASN A 76 18.42 -1.57 0.67
CA ASN A 76 18.81 -0.31 1.31
C ASN A 76 18.28 -0.27 2.74
N PHE A 77 19.17 -0.45 3.72
CA PHE A 77 18.88 -0.34 5.15
C PHE A 77 18.97 1.12 5.60
N THR A 78 17.89 1.68 6.15
CA THR A 78 17.89 3.03 6.74
C THR A 78 18.74 3.07 8.01
N VAL A 79 18.71 1.97 8.77
CA VAL A 79 19.56 1.73 9.95
C VAL A 79 20.18 0.35 9.76
N ASN A 80 21.50 0.29 9.76
CA ASN A 80 22.25 -0.94 9.48
C ASN A 80 22.92 -1.55 10.70
N GLU A 81 22.78 -0.95 11.89
CA GLU A 81 23.37 -1.45 13.14
C GLU A 81 22.36 -1.40 14.28
N ARG A 82 22.34 -2.45 15.10
CA ARG A 82 21.58 -2.54 16.35
C ARG A 82 22.44 -3.12 17.45
N VAL A 83 22.26 -2.59 18.66
CA VAL A 83 23.05 -3.01 19.84
C VAL A 83 22.16 -3.36 21.02
N LYS A 84 22.62 -4.29 21.85
CA LYS A 84 22.04 -4.63 23.14
C LYS A 84 23.14 -4.93 24.14
N ALA A 85 23.10 -4.28 25.28
CA ALA A 85 24.17 -4.40 26.27
C ALA A 85 24.37 -5.84 26.80
N LYS A 86 23.26 -6.60 26.95
CA LYS A 86 23.26 -7.95 27.50
C LYS A 86 22.12 -8.79 26.99
N LEU A 87 22.36 -10.07 26.71
CA LEU A 87 21.33 -11.06 26.40
C LEU A 87 21.55 -12.28 27.30
N ALA A 88 20.58 -12.56 28.17
CA ALA A 88 20.69 -13.64 29.15
C ALA A 88 20.68 -15.03 28.48
N ALA A 89 21.22 -16.02 29.19
CA ALA A 89 21.22 -17.42 28.77
C ALA A 89 19.79 -17.89 28.37
N GLY A 90 19.67 -18.57 27.25
CA GLY A 90 18.40 -19.11 26.74
C GLY A 90 17.34 -18.07 26.33
N LYS A 91 17.68 -16.77 26.30
CA LYS A 91 16.78 -15.70 25.85
C LYS A 91 17.04 -15.31 24.41
N ALA A 92 16.03 -14.73 23.78
CA ALA A 92 16.12 -14.16 22.45
C ALA A 92 15.79 -12.67 22.46
N VAL A 93 16.23 -11.96 21.43
CA VAL A 93 15.92 -10.57 21.15
C VAL A 93 15.71 -10.43 19.66
N THR A 94 14.70 -9.65 19.27
CA THR A 94 14.46 -9.27 17.87
C THR A 94 14.87 -7.82 17.68
N PHE A 95 15.63 -7.58 16.63
CA PHE A 95 16.02 -6.26 16.15
C PHE A 95 15.28 -5.97 14.85
N ASP A 96 14.68 -4.79 14.77
CA ASP A 96 14.04 -4.28 13.56
C ASP A 96 15.03 -3.44 12.76
N PHE A 97 15.18 -3.77 11.48
CA PHE A 97 15.98 -3.04 10.51
C PHE A 97 15.07 -2.52 9.37
N PRO A 98 14.68 -1.24 9.42
CA PRO A 98 13.91 -0.65 8.33
C PRO A 98 14.70 -0.68 7.01
N ALA A 99 14.11 -1.27 5.98
CA ALA A 99 14.77 -1.50 4.71
C ALA A 99 13.83 -1.24 3.52
N ARG A 100 14.43 -0.96 2.36
CA ARG A 100 13.73 -0.81 1.08
C ARG A 100 14.38 -1.68 0.02
N VAL A 101 13.55 -2.25 -0.86
CA VAL A 101 13.99 -2.94 -2.08
C VAL A 101 13.25 -2.36 -3.27
N SER A 102 13.93 -2.26 -4.40
CA SER A 102 13.35 -1.75 -5.65
C SER A 102 12.40 -2.77 -6.28
N GLU A 103 12.68 -4.05 -6.11
CA GLU A 103 11.93 -5.15 -6.71
C GLU A 103 11.67 -6.25 -5.67
N ALA A 104 10.54 -6.96 -5.85
CA ALA A 104 10.26 -8.16 -5.07
C ALA A 104 11.16 -9.30 -5.56
N GLY A 105 11.55 -10.20 -4.66
CA GLY A 105 12.42 -11.32 -5.01
C GLY A 105 13.28 -11.79 -3.86
N GLN A 106 14.26 -12.65 -4.16
CA GLN A 106 15.29 -13.03 -3.21
C GLN A 106 16.48 -12.07 -3.35
N HIS A 107 16.86 -11.44 -2.24
CA HIS A 107 17.99 -10.53 -2.19
C HIS A 107 18.96 -10.98 -1.10
N PRO A 108 20.28 -11.01 -1.37
CA PRO A 108 21.27 -11.39 -0.37
C PRO A 108 21.38 -10.32 0.73
N VAL A 109 21.33 -10.76 1.97
CA VAL A 109 21.53 -9.93 3.16
C VAL A 109 22.65 -10.54 4.00
N ASN A 110 23.72 -9.78 4.17
CA ASN A 110 24.83 -10.15 5.04
C ASN A 110 24.55 -9.66 6.45
N LEU A 111 24.56 -10.56 7.43
CA LEU A 111 24.45 -10.24 8.84
C LEU A 111 25.76 -10.57 9.53
N THR A 112 26.29 -9.61 10.26
CA THR A 112 27.45 -9.80 11.15
C THR A 112 27.01 -9.57 12.58
N LEU A 113 27.17 -10.59 13.40
CA LEU A 113 26.89 -10.60 14.83
C LEU A 113 28.19 -10.51 15.62
N HIS A 114 28.36 -9.47 16.41
CA HIS A 114 29.43 -9.33 17.38
C HIS A 114 28.87 -9.51 18.79
N TYR A 115 29.60 -10.22 19.64
CA TYR A 115 29.24 -10.37 21.07
C TYR A 115 30.46 -10.68 21.90
N VAL A 116 30.36 -10.50 23.22
CA VAL A 116 31.38 -10.82 24.19
C VAL A 116 30.88 -11.97 25.08
N ASP A 117 31.65 -13.06 25.11
CA ASP A 117 31.48 -14.18 26.02
C ASP A 117 32.76 -14.34 26.90
N ARG A 118 32.63 -14.31 28.21
CA ARG A 118 33.76 -14.40 29.17
C ARG A 118 34.91 -13.44 28.90
N GLY A 119 34.59 -12.24 28.42
CA GLY A 119 35.62 -11.25 28.08
C GLY A 119 36.26 -11.44 26.70
N VAL A 120 35.91 -12.49 25.98
CA VAL A 120 36.39 -12.78 24.63
C VAL A 120 35.38 -12.23 23.60
N HIS A 121 35.91 -11.49 22.63
CA HIS A 121 35.11 -10.99 21.49
C HIS A 121 34.92 -12.08 20.44
N HIS A 122 33.71 -12.25 20.02
CA HIS A 122 33.29 -13.18 18.97
C HIS A 122 32.61 -12.45 17.84
N GLU A 123 32.82 -12.95 16.62
CA GLU A 123 32.18 -12.48 15.42
C GLU A 123 31.62 -13.66 14.62
N ILE A 124 30.39 -13.53 14.14
CA ILE A 124 29.73 -14.50 13.26
C ILE A 124 29.16 -13.74 12.08
N SER A 125 29.65 -14.04 10.87
CA SER A 125 29.13 -13.45 9.64
C SER A 125 28.44 -14.51 8.80
N ARG A 126 27.24 -14.19 8.28
CA ARG A 126 26.44 -15.07 7.42
C ARG A 126 25.67 -14.29 6.38
N THR A 127 25.56 -14.87 5.18
CA THR A 127 24.67 -14.39 4.13
C THR A 127 23.36 -15.16 4.18
N TYR A 128 22.26 -14.43 4.22
CA TYR A 128 20.90 -14.92 4.11
C TYR A 128 20.31 -14.51 2.76
N HIS A 129 19.35 -15.28 2.26
CA HIS A 129 18.64 -14.98 1.01
C HIS A 129 17.13 -14.92 1.30
N PRO A 130 16.69 -13.93 2.10
CA PRO A 130 15.26 -13.79 2.37
C PRO A 130 14.49 -13.43 1.10
N ARG A 131 13.24 -13.85 1.06
CA ARG A 131 12.32 -13.46 0.01
C ARG A 131 11.57 -12.19 0.42
N PHE A 132 11.73 -11.14 -0.37
CA PHE A 132 11.00 -9.89 -0.24
C PHE A 132 9.72 -10.01 -1.09
N THR A 133 8.57 -10.10 -0.43
CA THR A 133 7.27 -10.27 -1.08
C THR A 133 6.51 -8.96 -1.14
N SER A 134 5.62 -8.86 -2.12
CA SER A 134 4.66 -7.78 -2.24
C SER A 134 3.26 -8.32 -2.01
N PRO A 135 2.33 -7.53 -1.45
CA PRO A 135 0.93 -7.87 -1.42
C PRO A 135 0.43 -8.22 -2.82
N THR A 136 -0.41 -9.23 -2.93
CA THR A 136 -0.92 -9.72 -4.23
C THR A 136 -1.73 -8.65 -4.95
N ASN A 137 -2.47 -7.84 -4.21
CA ASN A 137 -3.34 -6.80 -4.75
C ASN A 137 -3.24 -5.52 -3.88
N PRO A 138 -2.16 -4.73 -3.98
CA PRO A 138 -2.03 -3.48 -3.22
C PRO A 138 -3.10 -2.48 -3.66
N GLY A 139 -3.31 -1.44 -2.86
CA GLY A 139 -4.23 -0.36 -3.18
C GLY A 139 -3.99 0.20 -4.59
N LYS A 140 -5.06 0.33 -5.38
CA LYS A 140 -5.03 0.83 -6.76
C LYS A 140 -6.26 1.66 -7.06
N ILE A 141 -6.04 2.91 -7.45
CA ILE A 141 -7.12 3.80 -7.89
C ILE A 141 -7.46 3.53 -9.36
N VAL A 142 -8.76 3.48 -9.61
CA VAL A 142 -9.36 3.52 -10.95
C VAL A 142 -10.42 4.62 -10.99
N LEU A 143 -10.59 5.25 -12.16
CA LEU A 143 -11.68 6.19 -12.39
C LEU A 143 -12.83 5.49 -13.13
N THR A 144 -14.04 5.71 -12.66
CA THR A 144 -15.28 5.28 -13.31
C THR A 144 -16.23 6.47 -13.48
N ASP A 145 -17.23 6.34 -14.36
CA ASP A 145 -18.23 7.38 -14.66
C ASP A 145 -17.62 8.74 -15.05
N VAL A 146 -16.47 8.70 -15.72
CA VAL A 146 -15.72 9.90 -16.10
C VAL A 146 -16.49 10.68 -17.15
N ARG A 147 -16.73 11.96 -16.88
CA ARG A 147 -17.41 12.89 -17.77
C ARG A 147 -16.71 14.24 -17.75
N ALA A 148 -16.47 14.79 -18.93
CA ALA A 148 -16.01 16.15 -19.07
C ALA A 148 -17.02 16.94 -19.92
N THR A 149 -17.42 18.11 -19.43
CA THR A 149 -18.40 18.95 -20.10
C THR A 149 -17.89 20.39 -20.16
N GLN A 150 -17.81 20.94 -21.38
CA GLN A 150 -17.48 22.35 -21.55
C GLN A 150 -18.77 23.16 -21.75
N THR A 151 -18.92 24.22 -20.93
CA THR A 151 -20.01 25.20 -21.05
C THR A 151 -19.42 26.61 -21.08
N GLY A 152 -19.38 27.23 -22.25
CA GLY A 152 -18.67 28.51 -22.44
C GLY A 152 -17.17 28.37 -22.19
N GLY A 153 -16.63 29.23 -21.34
CA GLY A 153 -15.22 29.24 -20.93
C GLY A 153 -14.89 28.32 -19.73
N THR A 154 -15.82 27.48 -19.28
CA THR A 154 -15.61 26.61 -18.13
C THR A 154 -15.67 25.14 -18.51
N LEU A 155 -14.67 24.37 -18.11
CA LEU A 155 -14.63 22.92 -18.20
C LEU A 155 -14.96 22.33 -16.83
N GLU A 156 -15.89 21.38 -16.79
CA GLU A 156 -16.25 20.61 -15.62
C GLU A 156 -15.94 19.14 -15.86
N VAL A 157 -15.10 18.55 -15.01
CA VAL A 157 -14.76 17.13 -15.03
C VAL A 157 -15.30 16.48 -13.77
N SER A 158 -16.13 15.46 -13.93
CA SER A 158 -16.66 14.65 -12.82
C SER A 158 -16.33 13.18 -13.02
N ALA A 159 -16.02 12.49 -11.94
CA ALA A 159 -15.78 11.05 -11.94
C ALA A 159 -15.92 10.47 -10.53
N THR A 160 -15.85 9.15 -10.46
CA THR A 160 -15.75 8.38 -9.21
C THR A 160 -14.38 7.71 -9.17
N ALA A 161 -13.59 8.00 -8.14
CA ALA A 161 -12.33 7.31 -7.84
C ALA A 161 -12.62 6.13 -6.93
N GLY A 162 -12.37 4.91 -7.40
CA GLY A 162 -12.55 3.67 -6.63
C GLY A 162 -11.21 3.02 -6.34
N ASN A 163 -11.05 2.50 -5.12
CA ASN A 163 -9.90 1.68 -4.76
C ASN A 163 -10.23 0.20 -4.98
N VAL A 164 -9.67 -0.39 -6.03
CA VAL A 164 -9.87 -1.80 -6.38
C VAL A 164 -8.83 -2.75 -5.77
N GLY A 165 -7.95 -2.23 -4.92
CA GLY A 165 -6.96 -3.03 -4.20
C GLY A 165 -7.43 -3.43 -2.81
N SER A 166 -6.63 -4.27 -2.13
CA SER A 166 -6.90 -4.82 -0.80
C SER A 166 -6.25 -4.04 0.34
N SER A 167 -5.71 -2.86 0.07
CA SER A 167 -5.16 -1.96 1.08
C SER A 167 -5.57 -0.52 0.80
N SER A 168 -5.73 0.29 1.86
CA SER A 168 -6.08 1.69 1.73
C SER A 168 -5.04 2.49 0.92
N VAL A 169 -5.51 3.48 0.18
CA VAL A 169 -4.69 4.49 -0.47
C VAL A 169 -4.88 5.83 0.22
N LYS A 170 -3.83 6.65 0.22
CA LYS A 170 -3.83 7.95 0.91
C LYS A 170 -3.42 9.07 -0.04
N GLY A 171 -3.88 10.29 0.28
CA GLY A 171 -3.48 11.48 -0.46
C GLY A 171 -3.86 11.41 -1.93
N VAL A 172 -5.06 10.92 -2.24
CA VAL A 172 -5.57 10.88 -3.62
C VAL A 172 -5.84 12.31 -4.07
N VAL A 173 -5.14 12.72 -5.12
CA VAL A 173 -5.32 14.03 -5.79
C VAL A 173 -5.65 13.74 -7.25
N VAL A 174 -6.65 14.43 -7.74
CA VAL A 174 -7.00 14.45 -9.16
C VAL A 174 -6.71 15.83 -9.72
N GLU A 175 -6.03 15.89 -10.82
CA GLU A 175 -5.56 17.13 -11.43
C GLU A 175 -5.89 17.17 -12.92
N ILE A 176 -6.37 18.30 -13.40
CA ILE A 176 -6.36 18.66 -14.81
C ILE A 176 -5.03 19.36 -15.07
N ALA A 177 -4.19 18.76 -15.89
CA ALA A 177 -2.88 19.33 -16.21
C ALA A 177 -3.03 20.64 -17.02
N ASP A 178 -2.12 21.56 -16.79
CA ASP A 178 -2.02 22.80 -17.53
C ASP A 178 -1.71 22.53 -19.01
N THR A 179 -2.47 23.16 -19.88
CA THR A 179 -2.27 23.09 -21.33
C THR A 179 -2.40 24.49 -21.93
N GLU A 180 -2.09 24.68 -23.22
CA GLU A 180 -2.25 25.97 -23.90
C GLU A 180 -3.67 26.56 -23.79
N ARG A 181 -4.68 25.74 -23.49
CA ARG A 181 -6.10 26.11 -23.51
C ARG A 181 -6.86 25.81 -22.24
N VAL A 182 -6.30 25.06 -21.32
CA VAL A 182 -6.98 24.64 -20.09
C VAL A 182 -6.09 25.02 -18.92
N GLU A 183 -6.61 25.80 -17.99
CA GLU A 183 -5.92 26.16 -16.78
C GLU A 183 -5.83 24.96 -15.83
N ARG A 184 -4.71 24.86 -15.12
CA ARG A 184 -4.49 23.81 -14.12
C ARG A 184 -5.52 23.89 -13.00
N SER A 185 -6.10 22.77 -12.67
CA SER A 185 -7.03 22.65 -11.54
C SER A 185 -6.83 21.30 -10.85
N ASN A 186 -6.98 21.26 -9.53
CA ASN A 186 -6.85 20.03 -8.77
C ASN A 186 -7.93 19.88 -7.70
N TYR A 187 -8.16 18.63 -7.30
CA TYR A 187 -9.10 18.28 -6.24
C TYR A 187 -8.49 17.21 -5.33
N PHE A 188 -8.46 17.48 -4.03
CA PHE A 188 -8.00 16.53 -3.03
C PHE A 188 -9.15 15.63 -2.59
N VAL A 189 -9.13 14.38 -3.02
CA VAL A 189 -10.12 13.35 -2.65
C VAL A 189 -9.89 12.82 -1.25
N GLY A 190 -8.61 12.73 -0.82
CA GLY A 190 -8.23 12.25 0.51
C GLY A 190 -7.79 10.78 0.53
N SER A 191 -8.27 10.02 1.52
CA SER A 191 -7.99 8.58 1.64
C SER A 191 -9.18 7.78 1.15
N ILE A 192 -8.92 6.66 0.46
CA ILE A 192 -9.95 5.72 0.02
C ILE A 192 -9.55 4.33 0.55
N GLU A 193 -10.40 3.76 1.41
CA GLU A 193 -10.18 2.43 1.97
C GLU A 193 -10.28 1.34 0.89
N ASP A 194 -9.91 0.11 1.23
CA ASP A 194 -10.06 -1.02 0.32
C ASP A 194 -11.54 -1.22 -0.06
N SER A 195 -11.79 -1.46 -1.34
CA SER A 195 -13.13 -1.65 -1.91
C SER A 195 -14.09 -0.45 -1.73
N ASP A 196 -13.58 0.73 -1.39
CA ASP A 196 -14.35 1.96 -1.23
C ASP A 196 -14.15 2.92 -2.43
N PHE A 197 -14.98 3.97 -2.51
CA PHE A 197 -14.93 4.94 -3.59
C PHE A 197 -15.29 6.36 -3.11
N SER A 198 -14.90 7.35 -3.89
CA SER A 198 -15.25 8.75 -3.66
C SER A 198 -15.50 9.46 -4.98
N SER A 199 -16.60 10.18 -5.07
CA SER A 199 -16.94 10.98 -6.25
C SER A 199 -16.40 12.39 -6.10
N PHE A 200 -15.98 12.99 -7.22
CA PHE A 200 -15.45 14.35 -7.25
C PHE A 200 -15.91 15.11 -8.50
N THR A 201 -15.80 16.43 -8.41
CA THR A 201 -16.01 17.34 -9.54
C THR A 201 -14.95 18.42 -9.51
N LEU A 202 -14.22 18.56 -10.61
CA LEU A 202 -13.26 19.65 -10.85
C LEU A 202 -13.84 20.64 -11.83
N LYS A 203 -13.46 21.92 -11.65
CA LYS A 203 -13.73 22.97 -12.62
C LYS A 203 -12.42 23.66 -12.98
N SER A 204 -12.29 23.98 -14.26
CA SER A 204 -11.14 24.69 -14.81
C SER A 204 -11.61 25.69 -15.85
N ASP A 205 -10.88 26.78 -16.02
CA ASP A 205 -11.10 27.71 -17.08
C ASP A 205 -10.48 27.18 -18.36
N VAL A 206 -11.18 27.45 -19.50
CA VAL A 206 -10.78 26.96 -20.82
C VAL A 206 -10.91 28.02 -21.88
N GLU A 207 -9.85 28.20 -22.66
CA GLU A 207 -9.82 29.10 -23.80
C GLU A 207 -10.15 28.36 -25.09
N GLY A 208 -11.19 28.84 -25.79
CA GLY A 208 -11.64 28.22 -27.03
C GLY A 208 -12.35 26.89 -26.82
N ASN A 209 -12.23 25.99 -27.78
CA ASN A 209 -12.85 24.66 -27.72
C ASN A 209 -11.80 23.58 -27.55
N VAL A 210 -12.01 22.69 -26.61
CA VAL A 210 -11.19 21.50 -26.40
C VAL A 210 -11.98 20.23 -26.67
N SER A 211 -11.34 19.22 -27.23
CA SER A 211 -11.94 17.91 -27.56
C SER A 211 -11.65 16.83 -26.50
N SER A 212 -10.50 16.91 -25.86
CA SER A 212 -10.11 16.05 -24.76
C SER A 212 -9.26 16.83 -23.74
N VAL A 213 -9.13 16.29 -22.55
CA VAL A 213 -8.32 16.86 -21.48
C VAL A 213 -7.59 15.76 -20.73
N PRO A 214 -6.28 15.90 -20.45
CA PRO A 214 -5.54 14.97 -19.62
C PRO A 214 -5.91 15.17 -18.15
N VAL A 215 -6.31 14.08 -17.51
CA VAL A 215 -6.60 14.02 -16.08
C VAL A 215 -5.57 13.12 -15.44
N GLU A 216 -4.76 13.67 -14.54
CA GLU A 216 -3.78 12.92 -13.75
C GLU A 216 -4.37 12.59 -12.37
N VAL A 217 -4.14 11.37 -11.94
CA VAL A 217 -4.48 10.92 -10.59
C VAL A 217 -3.20 10.49 -9.89
N SER A 218 -2.89 11.12 -8.77
CA SER A 218 -1.78 10.74 -7.91
C SER A 218 -2.28 10.27 -6.54
N TYR A 219 -1.61 9.27 -5.97
CA TYR A 219 -1.95 8.70 -4.67
C TYR A 219 -0.77 7.96 -4.05
N THR A 220 -0.85 7.66 -2.75
CA THR A 220 0.17 6.93 -2.01
C THR A 220 -0.38 5.59 -1.51
N VAL A 221 0.32 4.50 -1.81
CA VAL A 221 0.05 3.15 -1.28
C VAL A 221 1.31 2.58 -0.65
N GLY A 222 1.19 2.10 0.60
CA GLY A 222 2.34 1.56 1.35
C GLY A 222 3.50 2.56 1.51
N GLY A 223 3.24 3.87 1.50
CA GLY A 223 4.26 4.92 1.55
C GLY A 223 4.95 5.21 0.21
N VAL A 224 4.50 4.61 -0.89
CA VAL A 224 5.00 4.85 -2.26
C VAL A 224 3.98 5.66 -3.03
N GLN A 225 4.43 6.78 -3.59
CA GLN A 225 3.60 7.59 -4.49
C GLN A 225 3.47 6.91 -5.85
N LYS A 226 2.26 6.90 -6.38
CA LYS A 226 1.91 6.42 -7.73
C LYS A 226 1.07 7.47 -8.44
N SER A 227 1.17 7.53 -9.76
CA SER A 227 0.28 8.33 -10.59
C SER A 227 -0.04 7.61 -11.89
N PHE A 228 -1.12 8.03 -12.52
CA PHE A 228 -1.48 7.70 -13.89
C PHE A 228 -2.24 8.84 -14.50
N THR A 229 -2.17 8.96 -15.83
CA THR A 229 -2.91 9.96 -16.61
C THR A 229 -3.89 9.25 -17.53
N THR A 230 -5.08 9.83 -17.68
CA THR A 230 -6.10 9.39 -18.62
C THR A 230 -6.60 10.56 -19.44
N GLU A 231 -6.78 10.36 -20.74
CA GLU A 231 -7.44 11.33 -21.62
C GLU A 231 -8.96 11.20 -21.48
N VAL A 232 -9.64 12.33 -21.29
CA VAL A 232 -11.09 12.40 -21.12
C VAL A 232 -11.70 13.23 -22.25
N ASP A 233 -12.59 12.62 -23.02
CA ASP A 233 -13.30 13.31 -24.10
C ASP A 233 -14.26 14.34 -23.55
N VAL A 234 -14.24 15.55 -24.12
CA VAL A 234 -15.04 16.69 -23.67
C VAL A 234 -16.33 16.84 -24.52
N SER A 235 -17.46 16.70 -23.83
CA SER A 235 -18.78 17.00 -24.38
C SER A 235 -19.07 18.50 -24.29
N ARG A 236 -19.70 19.07 -25.33
CA ARG A 236 -20.04 20.49 -25.33
C ARG A 236 -21.52 20.71 -25.04
N ARG A 237 -21.79 21.57 -24.08
CA ARG A 237 -23.15 22.03 -23.82
C ARG A 237 -23.32 23.44 -24.39
N ALA A 238 -24.24 23.60 -25.33
CA ALA A 238 -24.56 24.92 -25.83
C ALA A 238 -25.13 25.81 -24.72
N VAL A 239 -24.55 26.99 -24.53
CA VAL A 239 -25.14 28.01 -23.66
C VAL A 239 -26.43 28.47 -24.36
N ARG A 240 -27.58 28.08 -23.84
CA ARG A 240 -28.85 28.67 -24.27
C ARG A 240 -28.81 30.17 -23.91
N ARG A 241 -28.54 31.02 -24.87
CA ARG A 241 -28.86 32.45 -24.72
C ARG A 241 -30.38 32.56 -24.50
N PRO A 242 -30.83 33.24 -23.42
CA PRO A 242 -32.23 33.56 -23.29
C PRO A 242 -32.66 34.23 -24.61
N ALA A 243 -33.70 33.73 -25.23
CA ALA A 243 -34.27 34.40 -26.40
C ALA A 243 -34.59 35.85 -26.01
N PRO A 244 -34.22 36.85 -26.83
CA PRO A 244 -34.60 38.22 -26.53
C PRO A 244 -36.11 38.21 -26.39
N GLN A 245 -36.63 38.65 -25.23
CA GLN A 245 -38.05 38.90 -25.05
C GLN A 245 -38.40 39.96 -26.06
N GLN A 246 -39.03 39.57 -27.20
CA GLN A 246 -39.71 40.48 -28.05
C GLN A 246 -40.79 41.16 -27.19
N GLY A 247 -40.58 42.45 -26.95
CA GLY A 247 -41.53 43.29 -26.26
C GLY A 247 -42.89 43.18 -26.98
N GLY A 248 -43.74 42.30 -26.46
CA GLY A 248 -45.12 42.22 -26.84
C GLY A 248 -45.79 43.49 -26.37
N GLY A 249 -46.13 44.36 -27.34
CA GLY A 249 -46.96 45.49 -27.09
C GLY A 249 -48.25 45.03 -26.39
N LEU A 250 -48.63 45.73 -25.35
CA LEU A 250 -49.84 45.50 -24.57
C LEU A 250 -51.06 45.59 -25.58
N PRO A 251 -51.88 44.56 -25.73
CA PRO A 251 -53.18 44.74 -26.36
C PRO A 251 -54.07 45.55 -25.40
N LEU A 252 -54.52 46.70 -25.85
CA LEU A 252 -55.59 47.47 -25.21
C LEU A 252 -56.83 46.57 -25.14
N LEU A 253 -57.17 46.11 -23.93
CA LEU A 253 -58.41 45.44 -23.64
C LEU A 253 -59.54 46.46 -23.50
N PRO A 254 -60.71 46.23 -24.12
CA PRO A 254 -61.89 47.02 -23.80
C PRO A 254 -62.45 46.69 -22.46
N VAL A 255 -62.78 47.72 -21.70
CA VAL A 255 -63.42 47.65 -20.39
C VAL A 255 -64.86 47.05 -20.59
N GLY A 256 -65.14 45.98 -19.88
CA GLY A 256 -66.49 45.37 -19.82
C GLY A 256 -66.55 44.30 -18.74
N GLY A 257 -67.03 44.71 -17.64
CA GLY A 257 -67.84 44.14 -16.56
C GLY A 257 -67.77 42.70 -16.17
N ALA A 258 -67.77 42.59 -14.84
CA ALA A 258 -68.43 41.61 -13.96
C ALA A 258 -67.55 40.85 -13.00
N ALA A 259 -67.78 41.17 -11.77
CA ALA A 259 -67.28 40.50 -10.55
C ALA A 259 -67.67 39.04 -10.50
N SER A 260 -66.83 38.22 -9.88
CA SER A 260 -67.27 37.17 -8.98
C SER A 260 -66.08 36.68 -8.09
N VAL A 261 -66.31 36.84 -6.85
CA VAL A 261 -65.63 36.34 -5.66
C VAL A 261 -65.66 34.79 -5.65
N LEU A 262 -64.60 34.17 -5.18
CA LEU A 262 -64.72 33.11 -4.16
C LEU A 262 -63.39 32.74 -3.56
N LEU A 263 -63.39 32.88 -2.27
CA LEU A 263 -62.47 32.47 -1.23
C LEU A 263 -62.38 30.94 -1.05
N VAL A 264 -61.43 30.57 -0.17
CA VAL A 264 -61.34 29.36 0.67
C VAL A 264 -60.43 28.27 0.08
N GLY A 265 -59.47 27.70 0.79
CA GLY A 265 -59.15 27.67 2.22
C GLY A 265 -57.87 26.88 2.48
N ALA A 266 -57.20 27.33 3.47
CA ALA A 266 -56.11 26.61 4.09
C ALA A 266 -56.61 25.37 4.84
N VAL A 267 -55.92 24.25 4.74
CA VAL A 267 -56.00 23.19 5.74
C VAL A 267 -54.57 22.74 6.13
N VAL A 268 -54.20 23.18 7.31
CA VAL A 268 -53.16 22.60 8.12
C VAL A 268 -53.70 21.29 8.69
N TYR A 269 -52.96 20.19 8.61
CA TYR A 269 -53.18 19.06 9.50
C TYR A 269 -51.84 18.52 10.02
N LEU A 270 -51.58 18.86 11.27
CA LEU A 270 -50.68 18.18 12.20
C LEU A 270 -51.34 16.89 12.71
N TRP A 271 -50.60 15.78 12.74
CA TRP A 271 -50.71 14.72 13.76
C TRP A 271 -49.49 13.81 13.64
N ARG A 272 -48.55 13.73 14.50
CA ARG A 272 -48.33 13.18 15.82
C ARG A 272 -48.86 11.74 16.00
N ARG A 273 -47.93 10.78 15.82
CA ARG A 273 -47.62 9.78 16.86
C ARG A 273 -46.30 9.07 16.55
#